data_7693d23837c08abac45c80d9f8d6206b
#
_entry.id   7693d23837c08abac45c80d9f8d6206b
#
_cell.length_a   1.000
_cell.length_b   1.000
_cell.length_c   1.000
_cell.angle_alpha   90.00
_cell.angle_beta   90.00
_cell.angle_gamma   90.00
#
_symmetry.space_group_name_H-M   'P 1'
#
loop_
_entity.id
_entity.type
_entity.pdbx_description
1 polymer ?
#
loop_
_entity_poly.entity_id
_entity_poly.type
_entity_poly.pdbx_seq_one_letter_code
_entity_poly.pdbx_strand_id
1 'polypeptide(L)'
;LSDYNGNLVILNFWATWCAPCREEMPSLDALKVNPNLNNLEIFPINIGKDDIKKSKNFFLDLNIKNLDIYFDNIATLAKDLSLRGVPTTVLFNKDGKEFARIIGSIDFGDKEFLKWLSNYN
;
A
#
# COMPACT_ATOMS: atom_id res chain seq x y z
N LEU A 1 4.96 12.50 -5.80
CA LEU A 1 3.93 12.67 -4.74
C LEU A 1 3.31 14.06 -4.71
N SER A 2 3.99 15.09 -5.24
CA SER A 2 3.45 16.44 -5.24
C SER A 2 2.10 16.57 -5.95
N ASP A 3 1.85 15.70 -6.95
CA ASP A 3 0.58 15.66 -7.68
C ASP A 3 -0.59 15.22 -6.80
N TYR A 4 -0.30 14.64 -5.63
CA TYR A 4 -1.29 14.11 -4.70
C TYR A 4 -1.41 14.94 -3.41
N ASN A 5 -0.88 16.16 -3.40
CA ASN A 5 -1.10 17.08 -2.29
C ASN A 5 -2.61 17.28 -2.11
N GLY A 6 -3.05 17.24 -0.86
CA GLY A 6 -4.47 17.25 -0.55
C GLY A 6 -5.05 15.85 -0.36
N ASN A 7 -4.29 14.80 -0.69
CA ASN A 7 -4.70 13.42 -0.47
C ASN A 7 -3.89 12.77 0.64
N LEU A 8 -4.54 11.85 1.36
CA LEU A 8 -3.86 10.89 2.20
C LEU A 8 -3.32 9.80 1.28
N VAL A 9 -2.00 9.58 1.28
CA VAL A 9 -1.35 8.64 0.36
C VAL A 9 -0.75 7.48 1.13
N ILE A 10 -1.03 6.28 0.68
CA ILE A 10 -0.46 5.04 1.21
C ILE A 10 0.37 4.38 0.13
N LEU A 11 1.66 4.17 0.40
CA LEU A 11 2.52 3.34 -0.43
C LEU A 11 2.69 1.99 0.29
N ASN A 12 2.26 0.92 -0.37
CA ASN A 12 2.38 -0.42 0.17
C ASN A 12 3.37 -1.22 -0.66
N PHE A 13 4.51 -1.57 -0.07
CA PHE A 13 5.57 -2.30 -0.76
C PHE A 13 5.40 -3.80 -0.53
N TRP A 14 5.37 -4.57 -1.61
CA TRP A 14 5.03 -5.99 -1.57
C TRP A 14 5.80 -6.80 -2.61
N ALA A 15 5.72 -8.12 -2.50
CA ALA A 15 6.28 -9.05 -3.48
C ALA A 15 5.40 -10.31 -3.55
N THR A 16 5.42 -11.00 -4.68
CA THR A 16 4.57 -12.19 -4.88
C THR A 16 4.95 -13.36 -3.99
N TRP A 17 6.22 -13.44 -3.59
CA TRP A 17 6.74 -14.49 -2.71
C TRP A 17 6.52 -14.22 -1.22
N CYS A 18 5.91 -13.11 -0.88
CA CYS A 18 5.76 -12.65 0.50
C CYS A 18 4.39 -13.09 1.05
N ALA A 19 4.37 -14.07 1.94
CA ALA A 19 3.12 -14.56 2.53
C ALA A 19 2.36 -13.51 3.36
N PRO A 20 3.02 -12.71 4.22
CA PRO A 20 2.30 -11.63 4.92
C PRO A 20 1.71 -10.57 3.99
N CYS A 21 2.35 -10.31 2.83
CA CYS A 21 1.79 -9.42 1.82
C CYS A 21 0.48 -9.97 1.28
N ARG A 22 0.43 -11.28 1.05
CA ARG A 22 -0.77 -11.97 0.57
C ARG A 22 -1.89 -11.86 1.59
N GLU A 23 -1.58 -11.97 2.88
CA GLU A 23 -2.57 -11.90 3.95
C GLU A 23 -3.23 -10.51 4.06
N GLU A 24 -2.46 -9.45 3.88
CA GLU A 24 -2.97 -8.08 4.09
C GLU A 24 -3.64 -7.47 2.86
N MET A 25 -3.31 -7.92 1.65
CA MET A 25 -3.74 -7.27 0.41
C MET A 25 -5.26 -7.15 0.27
N PRO A 26 -6.07 -8.16 0.62
CA PRO A 26 -7.53 -8.01 0.52
C PRO A 26 -8.09 -6.89 1.40
N SER A 27 -7.56 -6.69 2.60
CA SER A 27 -8.00 -5.59 3.47
C SER A 27 -7.56 -4.24 2.93
N LEU A 28 -6.40 -4.17 2.28
CA LEU A 28 -5.93 -2.95 1.62
C LEU A 28 -6.83 -2.59 0.44
N ASP A 29 -7.24 -3.59 -0.33
CA ASP A 29 -8.17 -3.42 -1.44
C ASP A 29 -9.51 -2.84 -0.95
N ALA A 30 -10.05 -3.38 0.13
CA ALA A 30 -11.28 -2.87 0.73
C ALA A 30 -11.11 -1.44 1.27
N LEU A 31 -9.94 -1.12 1.81
CA LEU A 31 -9.63 0.22 2.33
C LEU A 31 -9.76 1.29 1.25
N LYS A 32 -9.35 0.97 0.01
CA LYS A 32 -9.37 1.92 -1.11
C LYS A 32 -10.78 2.46 -1.38
N VAL A 33 -11.80 1.65 -1.15
CA VAL A 33 -13.20 2.01 -1.41
C VAL A 33 -13.99 2.30 -0.15
N ASN A 34 -13.33 2.50 0.99
CA ASN A 34 -14.00 2.84 2.24
C ASN A 34 -14.67 4.20 2.10
N PRO A 35 -16.01 4.30 2.28
CA PRO A 35 -16.72 5.56 2.06
C PRO A 35 -16.37 6.67 3.04
N ASN A 36 -15.75 6.33 4.16
CA ASN A 36 -15.32 7.29 5.19
C ASN A 36 -13.92 7.88 4.90
N LEU A 37 -13.25 7.41 3.85
CA LEU A 37 -11.89 7.83 3.50
C LEU A 37 -11.86 8.26 2.02
N ASN A 38 -12.55 9.35 1.72
CA ASN A 38 -12.77 9.80 0.34
C ASN A 38 -11.58 10.52 -0.29
N ASN A 39 -10.57 10.91 0.48
CA ASN A 39 -9.35 11.55 -0.03
C ASN A 39 -8.14 10.62 -0.03
N LEU A 40 -8.38 9.32 -0.08
CA LEU A 40 -7.35 8.30 0.03
C LEU A 40 -6.87 7.83 -1.33
N GLU A 41 -5.54 7.82 -1.51
CA GLU A 41 -4.89 7.18 -2.65
C GLU A 41 -3.96 6.08 -2.14
N ILE A 42 -4.03 4.90 -2.77
CA ILE A 42 -3.22 3.75 -2.39
C ILE A 42 -2.44 3.26 -3.60
N PHE A 43 -1.14 3.10 -3.43
CA PHE A 43 -0.25 2.60 -4.47
C PHE A 43 0.48 1.35 -3.95
N PRO A 44 0.02 0.14 -4.33
CA PRO A 44 0.78 -1.07 -4.07
C PRO A 44 1.95 -1.13 -5.05
N ILE A 45 3.17 -1.21 -4.53
CA ILE A 45 4.39 -1.14 -5.33
C ILE A 45 5.17 -2.44 -5.16
N ASN A 46 5.29 -3.21 -6.23
CA ASN A 46 6.04 -4.45 -6.22
C ASN A 46 7.54 -4.15 -6.26
N ILE A 47 8.26 -4.58 -5.24
CA ILE A 47 9.72 -4.42 -5.16
C ILE A 47 10.47 -5.71 -5.41
N GLY A 48 9.76 -6.83 -5.52
CA GLY A 48 10.35 -8.08 -5.95
C GLY A 48 10.67 -7.99 -7.43
N LYS A 49 11.59 -8.81 -7.90
CA LYS A 49 11.87 -8.88 -9.34
C LYS A 49 10.85 -9.78 -10.04
N ASP A 50 9.58 -9.58 -9.69
CA ASP A 50 8.47 -10.34 -10.25
C ASP A 50 8.10 -9.79 -11.61
N ASP A 51 7.68 -10.66 -12.51
CA ASP A 51 7.16 -10.22 -13.78
C ASP A 51 5.70 -9.77 -13.64
N ILE A 52 5.20 -9.12 -14.68
CA ILE A 52 3.84 -8.60 -14.73
C ILE A 52 2.83 -9.74 -14.58
N LYS A 53 3.10 -10.89 -15.19
CA LYS A 53 2.20 -12.04 -15.16
C LYS A 53 2.03 -12.58 -13.72
N LYS A 54 3.13 -12.75 -13.00
CA LYS A 54 3.08 -13.21 -11.61
C LYS A 54 2.30 -12.24 -10.73
N SER A 55 2.52 -10.95 -10.91
CA SER A 55 1.83 -9.91 -10.14
C SER A 55 0.34 -9.89 -10.45
N LYS A 56 -0.05 -10.02 -11.70
CA LYS A 56 -1.45 -10.12 -12.11
C LYS A 56 -2.11 -11.36 -11.52
N ASN A 57 -1.44 -12.51 -11.57
CA ASN A 57 -1.96 -13.74 -10.99
C ASN A 57 -2.15 -13.62 -9.48
N PHE A 58 -1.23 -12.97 -8.79
CA PHE A 58 -1.34 -12.70 -7.36
C PHE A 58 -2.62 -11.91 -7.07
N PHE A 59 -2.87 -10.83 -7.82
CA PHE A 59 -4.08 -10.02 -7.65
C PHE A 59 -5.35 -10.80 -8.00
N LEU A 60 -5.32 -11.61 -9.05
CA LEU A 60 -6.46 -12.43 -9.43
C LEU A 60 -6.78 -13.49 -8.36
N ASP A 61 -5.77 -14.16 -7.84
CA ASP A 61 -5.94 -15.19 -6.81
C ASP A 61 -6.57 -14.60 -5.54
N LEU A 62 -6.23 -13.38 -5.20
CA LEU A 62 -6.75 -12.68 -4.04
C LEU A 62 -8.02 -11.88 -4.31
N ASN A 63 -8.50 -11.91 -5.56
CA ASN A 63 -9.70 -11.19 -5.97
C ASN A 63 -9.60 -9.67 -5.72
N ILE A 64 -8.42 -9.10 -5.96
CA ILE A 64 -8.17 -7.67 -5.81
C ILE A 64 -8.81 -6.93 -6.98
N LYS A 65 -9.64 -5.93 -6.70
CA LYS A 65 -10.45 -5.22 -7.72
C LYS A 65 -10.23 -3.72 -7.77
N ASN A 66 -9.78 -3.12 -6.68
CA ASN A 66 -9.76 -1.67 -6.52
C ASN A 66 -8.35 -1.08 -6.53
N LEU A 67 -7.35 -1.93 -6.65
CA LEU A 67 -5.95 -1.52 -6.64
C LEU A 67 -5.28 -1.86 -7.97
N ASP A 68 -4.39 -0.97 -8.40
CA ASP A 68 -3.56 -1.19 -9.57
C ASP A 68 -2.18 -1.69 -9.15
N ILE A 69 -1.44 -2.24 -10.12
CA ILE A 69 -0.11 -2.79 -9.87
C ILE A 69 0.95 -1.79 -10.35
N TYR A 70 1.83 -1.40 -9.43
CA TYR A 70 2.98 -0.54 -9.72
C TYR A 70 4.27 -1.30 -9.45
N PHE A 71 5.35 -0.94 -10.13
CA PHE A 71 6.65 -1.60 -10.01
C PHE A 71 7.75 -0.62 -9.67
N ASP A 72 8.62 -1.01 -8.74
CA ASP A 72 9.88 -0.33 -8.45
C ASP A 72 11.02 -1.23 -8.96
N ASN A 73 11.14 -1.30 -10.29
CA ASN A 73 12.00 -2.29 -10.98
C ASN A 73 13.48 -2.23 -10.60
N ILE A 74 13.97 -1.05 -10.27
CA ILE A 74 15.38 -0.86 -9.90
C ILE A 74 15.53 -0.57 -8.41
N ALA A 75 14.47 -0.79 -7.66
CA ALA A 75 14.41 -0.59 -6.21
C ALA A 75 14.82 0.83 -5.77
N THR A 76 14.65 1.83 -6.64
CA THR A 76 15.03 3.21 -6.35
C THR A 76 14.17 3.79 -5.22
N LEU A 77 12.87 3.61 -5.32
CA LEU A 77 11.94 4.14 -4.31
C LEU A 77 12.12 3.43 -2.97
N ALA A 78 12.30 2.10 -3.01
CA ALA A 78 12.57 1.31 -1.81
C ALA A 78 13.85 1.79 -1.11
N LYS A 79 14.89 2.08 -1.90
CA LYS A 79 16.17 2.57 -1.39
C LYS A 79 16.03 3.97 -0.80
N ASP A 80 15.37 4.87 -1.52
CA ASP A 80 15.17 6.25 -1.08
C ASP A 80 14.39 6.32 0.24
N LEU A 81 13.45 5.41 0.44
CA LEU A 81 12.66 5.32 1.67
C LEU A 81 13.30 4.45 2.74
N SER A 82 14.48 3.90 2.47
CA SER A 82 15.22 3.04 3.40
C SER A 82 14.40 1.85 3.88
N LEU A 83 13.72 1.17 2.96
CA LEU A 83 12.92 -0.01 3.29
C LEU A 83 13.80 -1.16 3.74
N ARG A 84 13.34 -1.89 4.74
CA ARG A 84 14.06 -3.05 5.30
C ARG A 84 13.46 -4.39 4.90
N GLY A 85 12.34 -4.40 4.23
CA GLY A 85 11.67 -5.62 3.81
C GLY A 85 10.23 -5.38 3.43
N VAL A 86 9.51 -6.45 3.14
CA VAL A 86 8.11 -6.42 2.78
C VAL A 86 7.28 -7.31 3.70
N PRO A 87 6.02 -6.99 3.96
CA PRO A 87 5.38 -5.76 3.54
C PRO A 87 5.84 -4.56 4.39
N THR A 88 5.91 -3.41 3.78
CA THR A 88 6.09 -2.14 4.47
C THR A 88 5.11 -1.15 3.89
N THR A 89 4.40 -0.46 4.77
CA THR A 89 3.42 0.54 4.39
C THR A 89 3.87 1.90 4.88
N VAL A 90 3.98 2.86 3.96
CA VAL A 90 4.42 4.21 4.28
C VAL A 90 3.26 5.16 4.02
N LEU A 91 2.93 5.99 5.00
CA LEU A 91 1.78 6.88 4.95
C LEU A 91 2.21 8.34 4.90
N PHE A 92 1.64 9.07 3.94
CA PHE A 92 1.92 10.48 3.71
C PHE A 92 0.66 11.29 3.96
N ASN A 93 0.80 12.41 4.68
CA ASN A 93 -0.33 13.29 4.95
C ASN A 93 -0.65 14.16 3.74
N LYS A 94 -1.67 15.02 3.88
CA LYS A 94 -2.13 15.90 2.80
C LYS A 94 -1.09 16.93 2.35
N ASP A 95 -0.06 17.16 3.15
CA ASP A 95 1.06 18.03 2.81
C ASP A 95 2.20 17.29 2.11
N GLY A 96 2.02 15.99 1.85
CA GLY A 96 3.04 15.16 1.21
C GLY A 96 4.16 14.71 2.12
N LYS A 97 3.96 14.78 3.43
CA LYS A 97 4.97 14.37 4.42
C LYS A 97 4.66 13.02 5.01
N GLU A 98 5.68 12.17 5.09
CA GLU A 98 5.56 10.89 5.77
C GLU A 98 5.27 11.12 7.25
N PHE A 99 4.18 10.52 7.76
CA PHE A 99 3.83 10.66 9.17
C PHE A 99 3.75 9.32 9.91
N ALA A 100 3.75 8.21 9.18
CA ALA A 100 3.71 6.88 9.79
C ALA A 100 4.27 5.82 8.84
N ARG A 101 4.76 4.75 9.44
CA ARG A 101 5.30 3.62 8.69
C ARG A 101 4.96 2.35 9.45
N ILE A 102 4.39 1.37 8.74
CA ILE A 102 4.02 0.09 9.31
C ILE A 102 4.94 -0.97 8.72
N ILE A 103 5.71 -1.63 9.57
CA ILE A 103 6.60 -2.71 9.17
C ILE A 103 5.93 -4.02 9.50
N GLY A 104 5.72 -4.86 8.50
CA GLY A 104 4.97 -6.10 8.63
C GLY A 104 3.51 -5.94 8.22
N SER A 105 2.77 -7.04 8.25
CA SER A 105 1.38 -7.05 7.82
C SER A 105 0.45 -6.57 8.93
N ILE A 106 -0.65 -5.93 8.51
CA ILE A 106 -1.75 -5.59 9.40
C ILE A 106 -3.07 -5.87 8.68
N ASP A 107 -4.14 -5.90 9.45
CA ASP A 107 -5.49 -5.88 8.90
C ASP A 107 -5.91 -4.43 8.71
N PHE A 108 -5.94 -3.96 7.46
CA PHE A 108 -6.34 -2.59 7.14
C PHE A 108 -7.83 -2.32 7.39
N GLY A 109 -8.60 -3.36 7.73
CA GLY A 109 -9.98 -3.23 8.16
C GLY A 109 -10.17 -3.13 9.66
N ASP A 110 -9.08 -3.20 10.43
CA ASP A 110 -9.14 -3.08 11.89
C ASP A 110 -9.77 -1.76 12.31
N LYS A 111 -10.72 -1.81 13.25
CA LYS A 111 -11.48 -0.63 13.66
C LYS A 111 -10.62 0.46 14.28
N GLU A 112 -9.65 0.08 15.10
CA GLU A 112 -8.75 1.04 15.73
C GLU A 112 -7.86 1.72 14.70
N PHE A 113 -7.36 0.95 13.74
CA PHE A 113 -6.58 1.48 12.62
C PHE A 113 -7.41 2.47 11.79
N LEU A 114 -8.63 2.10 11.42
CA LEU A 114 -9.52 2.95 10.63
C LEU A 114 -9.84 4.26 11.36
N LYS A 115 -10.10 4.18 12.65
CA LYS A 115 -10.37 5.35 13.47
C LYS A 115 -9.17 6.31 13.51
N TRP A 116 -7.99 5.74 13.71
CA TRP A 116 -6.75 6.51 13.70
C TRP A 116 -6.50 7.16 12.34
N LEU A 117 -6.65 6.39 11.27
CA LEU A 117 -6.39 6.87 9.91
C LEU A 117 -7.36 7.99 9.50
N SER A 118 -8.61 7.94 9.97
CA SER A 118 -9.61 8.95 9.64
C SER A 118 -9.22 10.36 10.07
N ASN A 119 -8.35 10.48 11.06
CA ASN A 119 -7.84 11.78 11.52
C ASN A 119 -6.98 12.47 10.47
N TYR A 120 -6.46 11.73 9.49
CA TYR A 120 -5.56 12.24 8.46
C TYR A 120 -6.22 12.34 7.07
N ASN A 121 -7.47 11.93 6.99
CA ASN A 121 -8.20 11.95 5.69
C ASN A 121 -8.65 13.39 5.27
#